data_b547e51788d52ea867f9d7b52c5a0ca4
#
_entry.id   b547e51788d52ea867f9d7b52c5a0ca4
#
_cell.length_a   1.000
_cell.length_b   1.000
_cell.length_c   1.000
_cell.angle_alpha   90.00
_cell.angle_beta   90.00
_cell.angle_gamma   90.00
#
_symmetry.space_group_name_H-M   'P 1'
#
loop_
_entity.id
_entity.type
_entity.pdbx_description
1 polymer ?
#
loop_
_entity_poly.entity_id
_entity_poly.type
_entity_poly.pdbx_seq_one_letter_code
_entity_poly.pdbx_strand_id
1 'polypeptide(L)'
;MIRNAEASLLTNAKQEKQNMTENLKKVKLLARDLRDGKQFPRSPRATLAGYVLAARVVDKCRAVLLDLHGGYHSNCPLDQRWLNFAEIDYGNFRSLVATGATDDEIAEWIELNAKKRPRAEIVAWNNKERDLRLSDLPHELQEYMENYIHQYVPRNRVVYHWFDVYDLEEQRI
;
A
#
# COMPACT_ATOMS: atom_id res chain seq x y z
N MET A 1 28.67 17.80 34.35
CA MET A 1 27.29 17.55 33.90
C MET A 1 27.15 17.41 32.38
N ILE A 2 27.84 18.16 31.53
CA ILE A 2 27.74 18.14 30.06
C ILE A 2 28.14 16.77 29.45
N ARG A 3 29.22 16.14 29.92
CA ARG A 3 29.72 14.85 29.38
C ARG A 3 28.72 13.67 29.56
N ASN A 4 27.90 13.69 30.59
CA ASN A 4 26.91 12.63 30.81
C ASN A 4 25.72 12.76 29.89
N ALA A 5 25.32 13.98 29.48
CA ALA A 5 24.28 14.22 28.51
C ALA A 5 24.68 13.78 27.10
N GLU A 6 25.91 14.08 26.69
CA GLU A 6 26.44 13.65 25.38
C GLU A 6 26.55 12.13 25.27
N ALA A 7 27.02 11.44 26.32
CA ALA A 7 27.12 9.99 26.36
C ALA A 7 25.72 9.34 26.28
N SER A 8 24.70 9.90 26.94
CA SER A 8 23.33 9.44 26.87
C SER A 8 22.73 9.62 25.47
N LEU A 9 22.95 10.76 24.81
CA LEU A 9 22.50 11.02 23.45
C LEU A 9 23.13 10.06 22.42
N LEU A 10 24.42 9.79 22.56
CA LEU A 10 25.13 8.82 21.69
C LEU A 10 24.63 7.38 21.89
N THR A 11 24.28 7.01 23.11
CA THR A 11 23.74 5.68 23.42
C THR A 11 22.35 5.52 22.83
N ASN A 12 21.48 6.54 22.97
CA ASN A 12 20.14 6.56 22.40
C ASN A 12 20.19 6.47 20.86
N ALA A 13 21.04 7.25 20.21
CA ALA A 13 21.20 7.22 18.76
C ALA A 13 21.67 5.85 18.23
N LYS A 14 22.58 5.17 18.96
CA LYS A 14 23.00 3.81 18.63
C LYS A 14 21.86 2.81 18.77
N GLN A 15 21.08 2.91 19.83
CA GLN A 15 19.92 2.03 20.08
C GLN A 15 18.84 2.22 19.01
N GLU A 16 18.52 3.45 18.63
CA GLU A 16 17.56 3.75 17.56
C GLU A 16 18.02 3.17 16.21
N LYS A 17 19.29 3.33 15.87
CA LYS A 17 19.87 2.75 14.65
C LYS A 17 19.82 1.23 14.65
N GLN A 18 20.08 0.59 15.78
CA GLN A 18 19.98 -0.86 15.93
C GLN A 18 18.53 -1.33 15.78
N ASN A 19 17.57 -0.67 16.44
CA ASN A 19 16.16 -0.97 16.33
C ASN A 19 15.64 -0.81 14.89
N MET A 20 16.04 0.25 14.20
CA MET A 20 15.69 0.48 12.79
C MET A 20 16.24 -0.66 11.90
N THR A 21 17.45 -1.13 12.15
CA THR A 21 18.05 -2.23 11.39
C THR A 21 17.28 -3.54 11.61
N GLU A 22 16.89 -3.85 12.85
CA GLU A 22 16.08 -5.05 13.17
C GLU A 22 14.66 -4.96 12.55
N ASN A 23 14.05 -3.80 12.59
CA ASN A 23 12.74 -3.59 11.97
C ASN A 23 12.80 -3.82 10.44
N LEU A 24 13.81 -3.28 9.75
CA LEU A 24 13.99 -3.52 8.32
C LEU A 24 14.22 -4.99 7.97
N LYS A 25 14.87 -5.77 8.85
CA LYS A 25 14.97 -7.24 8.66
C LYS A 25 13.60 -7.89 8.73
N LYS A 26 12.74 -7.48 9.68
CA LYS A 26 11.35 -7.98 9.75
C LYS A 26 10.55 -7.59 8.51
N VAL A 27 10.62 -6.32 8.07
CA VAL A 27 9.98 -5.87 6.83
C VAL A 27 10.42 -6.73 5.65
N LYS A 28 11.72 -7.06 5.56
CA LYS A 28 12.28 -7.89 4.47
C LYS A 28 11.69 -9.29 4.40
N LEU A 29 11.35 -9.90 5.53
CA LEU A 29 10.71 -11.21 5.58
C LEU A 29 9.27 -11.21 5.04
N LEU A 30 8.61 -10.04 5.07
CA LEU A 30 7.21 -9.85 4.69
C LEU A 30 7.05 -9.19 3.32
N ALA A 31 8.11 -8.53 2.83
CA ALA A 31 8.07 -7.78 1.58
C ALA A 31 8.14 -8.68 0.35
N ARG A 32 7.52 -8.21 -0.73
CA ARG A 32 7.65 -8.77 -2.08
C ARG A 32 8.69 -7.98 -2.86
N ASP A 33 9.48 -8.65 -3.68
CA ASP A 33 10.35 -7.97 -4.64
C ASP A 33 9.54 -7.69 -5.93
N LEU A 34 9.26 -6.41 -6.16
CA LEU A 34 8.41 -5.96 -7.25
C LEU A 34 9.21 -5.48 -8.48
N ARG A 35 10.53 -5.66 -8.49
CA ARG A 35 11.41 -5.05 -9.50
C ARG A 35 11.47 -5.81 -10.82
N ASP A 36 11.31 -7.13 -10.79
CA ASP A 36 11.59 -8.01 -11.93
C ASP A 36 10.35 -8.59 -12.60
N GLY A 37 9.16 -8.17 -12.20
CA GLY A 37 7.89 -8.65 -12.76
C GLY A 37 7.55 -10.12 -12.44
N LYS A 38 8.24 -10.74 -11.48
CA LYS A 38 7.91 -12.11 -11.01
C LYS A 38 6.99 -12.10 -9.80
N GLN A 39 7.06 -11.05 -9.00
CA GLN A 39 6.18 -10.81 -7.88
C GLN A 39 5.44 -9.50 -8.08
N PHE A 40 4.21 -9.48 -7.64
CA PHE A 40 3.33 -8.32 -7.72
C PHE A 40 2.74 -8.00 -6.35
N PRO A 41 2.35 -6.74 -6.08
CA PRO A 41 1.53 -6.43 -4.92
C PRO A 41 0.23 -7.23 -5.01
N ARG A 42 -0.43 -7.51 -3.92
CA ARG A 42 -1.76 -8.15 -3.94
C ARG A 42 -2.73 -7.40 -4.85
N SER A 43 -3.68 -8.14 -5.41
CA SER A 43 -4.77 -7.54 -6.21
C SER A 43 -5.42 -6.38 -5.47
N PRO A 44 -5.82 -5.32 -6.16
CA PRO A 44 -6.61 -4.25 -5.53
C PRO A 44 -7.91 -4.75 -4.92
N ARG A 45 -8.39 -5.94 -5.34
CA ARG A 45 -9.59 -6.62 -4.78
C ARG A 45 -9.33 -7.35 -3.46
N ALA A 46 -8.06 -7.67 -3.15
CA ALA A 46 -7.71 -8.32 -1.89
C ALA A 46 -8.00 -7.39 -0.71
N THR A 47 -8.59 -7.96 0.34
CA THR A 47 -8.96 -7.19 1.54
C THR A 47 -7.97 -7.38 2.68
N LEU A 48 -7.79 -6.31 3.47
CA LEU A 48 -7.15 -6.34 4.79
C LEU A 48 -8.00 -5.49 5.73
N ALA A 49 -8.24 -5.96 6.95
CA ALA A 49 -9.19 -5.34 7.90
C ALA A 49 -10.57 -5.04 7.26
N GLY A 50 -10.97 -5.84 6.26
CA GLY A 50 -12.23 -5.69 5.55
C GLY A 50 -12.26 -4.63 4.44
N TYR A 51 -11.17 -3.94 4.15
CA TYR A 51 -11.07 -2.94 3.07
C TYR A 51 -10.33 -3.50 1.85
N VAL A 52 -10.90 -3.32 0.65
CA VAL A 52 -10.16 -3.48 -0.61
C VAL A 52 -9.03 -2.45 -0.67
N LEU A 53 -8.05 -2.66 -1.52
CA LEU A 53 -6.84 -1.83 -1.66
C LEU A 53 -5.86 -1.93 -0.48
N ALA A 54 -6.32 -2.07 0.77
CA ALA A 54 -5.47 -2.00 1.96
C ALA A 54 -4.29 -2.98 1.91
N ALA A 55 -4.54 -4.24 1.52
CA ALA A 55 -3.50 -5.26 1.38
C ALA A 55 -2.42 -4.87 0.35
N ARG A 56 -2.86 -4.30 -0.80
CA ARG A 56 -1.96 -3.81 -1.85
C ARG A 56 -1.10 -2.63 -1.38
N VAL A 57 -1.70 -1.71 -0.63
CA VAL A 57 -0.99 -0.56 -0.06
C VAL A 57 0.11 -1.02 0.90
N VAL A 58 -0.17 -2.03 1.73
CA VAL A 58 0.84 -2.65 2.61
C VAL A 58 2.00 -3.22 1.80
N ASP A 59 1.72 -4.02 0.75
CA ASP A 59 2.78 -4.65 -0.07
C ASP A 59 3.67 -3.60 -0.74
N LYS A 60 3.08 -2.56 -1.33
CA LYS A 60 3.83 -1.46 -1.95
C LYS A 60 4.63 -0.65 -0.92
N CYS A 61 4.05 -0.38 0.24
CA CYS A 61 4.75 0.32 1.32
C CYS A 61 5.98 -0.45 1.80
N ARG A 62 5.86 -1.77 2.02
CA ARG A 62 6.99 -2.64 2.37
C ARG A 62 8.08 -2.63 1.31
N ALA A 63 7.70 -2.72 0.04
CA ALA A 63 8.64 -2.70 -1.08
C ALA A 63 9.39 -1.35 -1.18
N VAL A 64 8.70 -0.22 -1.00
CA VAL A 64 9.31 1.12 -1.00
C VAL A 64 10.29 1.29 0.16
N LEU A 65 9.98 0.77 1.35
CA LEU A 65 10.88 0.83 2.51
C LEU A 65 12.23 0.13 2.28
N LEU A 66 12.27 -0.82 1.35
CA LEU A 66 13.45 -1.66 1.05
C LEU A 66 14.05 -1.41 -0.34
N ASP A 67 13.55 -0.42 -1.08
CA ASP A 67 13.93 -0.17 -2.48
C ASP A 67 13.71 -1.39 -3.40
N LEU A 68 12.62 -2.13 -3.15
CA LEU A 68 12.18 -3.30 -3.91
C LEU A 68 10.95 -3.02 -4.78
N HIS A 69 10.55 -1.76 -4.92
CA HIS A 69 9.26 -1.36 -5.49
C HIS A 69 9.23 -1.35 -7.03
N GLY A 70 10.39 -1.33 -7.73
CA GLY A 70 10.43 -1.23 -9.19
C GLY A 70 9.67 -0.02 -9.71
N GLY A 71 8.72 -0.23 -10.61
CA GLY A 71 7.83 0.81 -11.14
C GLY A 71 6.61 1.14 -10.27
N TYR A 72 6.43 0.48 -9.13
CA TYR A 72 5.30 0.73 -8.24
C TYR A 72 5.52 1.93 -7.33
N HIS A 73 4.47 2.73 -7.15
CA HIS A 73 4.48 3.90 -6.26
C HIS A 73 3.55 3.67 -5.07
N SER A 74 4.05 3.91 -3.87
CA SER A 74 3.22 3.96 -2.66
C SER A 74 2.68 5.38 -2.47
N ASN A 75 1.53 5.49 -1.80
CA ASN A 75 0.82 6.76 -1.61
C ASN A 75 0.34 7.41 -2.93
N CYS A 76 0.11 6.61 -3.97
CA CYS A 76 -0.38 7.06 -5.27
C CYS A 76 -1.91 7.34 -5.23
N PRO A 77 -2.50 7.91 -6.30
CA PRO A 77 -3.94 8.19 -6.35
C PRO A 77 -4.83 6.96 -6.05
N LEU A 78 -4.41 5.76 -6.45
CA LEU A 78 -5.14 4.53 -6.11
C LEU A 78 -5.10 4.23 -4.60
N ASP A 79 -3.95 4.39 -3.95
CA ASP A 79 -3.79 4.17 -2.51
C ASP A 79 -4.61 5.18 -1.71
N GLN A 80 -4.64 6.43 -2.16
CA GLN A 80 -5.38 7.51 -1.54
C GLN A 80 -6.89 7.25 -1.48
N ARG A 81 -7.45 6.42 -2.36
CA ARG A 81 -8.86 6.06 -2.27
C ARG A 81 -9.17 5.36 -0.95
N TRP A 82 -8.37 4.40 -0.56
CA TRP A 82 -8.54 3.70 0.72
C TRP A 82 -8.14 4.59 1.89
N LEU A 83 -6.97 5.24 1.84
CA LEU A 83 -6.47 6.08 2.93
C LEU A 83 -7.46 7.19 3.28
N ASN A 84 -8.03 7.87 2.27
CA ASN A 84 -9.01 8.93 2.46
C ASN A 84 -10.35 8.38 2.99
N PHE A 85 -10.83 7.23 2.48
CA PHE A 85 -12.05 6.62 3.00
C PHE A 85 -11.89 6.18 4.45
N ALA A 86 -10.76 5.57 4.79
CA ALA A 86 -10.45 5.15 6.16
C ALA A 86 -10.04 6.32 7.07
N GLU A 87 -9.79 7.51 6.52
CA GLU A 87 -9.23 8.70 7.22
C GLU A 87 -7.91 8.37 7.93
N ILE A 88 -7.05 7.60 7.27
CA ILE A 88 -5.73 7.21 7.75
C ILE A 88 -4.66 8.12 7.12
N ASP A 89 -3.84 8.74 7.97
CA ASP A 89 -2.64 9.44 7.53
C ASP A 89 -1.58 8.44 7.04
N TYR A 90 -1.07 8.68 5.81
CA TYR A 90 -0.08 7.78 5.21
C TYR A 90 1.25 7.75 5.99
N GLY A 91 1.68 8.86 6.59
CA GLY A 91 2.91 8.93 7.38
C GLY A 91 2.83 8.02 8.60
N ASN A 92 1.73 8.06 9.34
CA ASN A 92 1.46 7.18 10.49
C ASN A 92 1.38 5.71 10.06
N PHE A 93 0.66 5.43 8.98
CA PHE A 93 0.58 4.09 8.41
C PHE A 93 1.96 3.55 7.99
N ARG A 94 2.74 4.34 7.26
CA ARG A 94 4.11 3.99 6.85
C ARG A 94 5.03 3.73 8.05
N SER A 95 4.90 4.53 9.09
CA SER A 95 5.68 4.37 10.32
C SER A 95 5.37 3.03 11.00
N LEU A 96 4.11 2.62 11.06
CA LEU A 96 3.72 1.29 11.53
C LEU A 96 4.31 0.18 10.66
N VAL A 97 4.16 0.26 9.33
CA VAL A 97 4.71 -0.77 8.42
C VAL A 97 6.22 -0.88 8.56
N ALA A 98 6.92 0.22 8.81
CA ALA A 98 8.36 0.28 9.00
C ALA A 98 8.85 -0.41 10.30
N THR A 99 7.98 -0.70 11.26
CA THR A 99 8.34 -1.52 12.44
C THR A 99 8.51 -3.00 12.12
N GLY A 100 8.08 -3.43 10.94
CA GLY A 100 8.02 -4.83 10.54
C GLY A 100 6.73 -5.51 11.00
N ALA A 101 5.65 -4.75 11.21
CA ALA A 101 4.34 -5.25 11.59
C ALA A 101 3.84 -6.26 10.55
N THR A 102 3.25 -7.36 11.04
CA THR A 102 2.58 -8.39 10.25
C THR A 102 1.26 -7.86 9.69
N ASP A 103 0.63 -8.61 8.80
CA ASP A 103 -0.69 -8.24 8.26
C ASP A 103 -1.76 -8.21 9.35
N ASP A 104 -1.69 -9.12 10.33
CA ASP A 104 -2.64 -9.15 11.44
C ASP A 104 -2.46 -7.94 12.35
N GLU A 105 -1.23 -7.57 12.71
CA GLU A 105 -0.92 -6.37 13.50
C GLU A 105 -1.34 -5.08 12.77
N ILE A 106 -1.18 -5.05 11.45
CA ILE A 106 -1.63 -3.92 10.63
C ILE A 106 -3.18 -3.89 10.59
N ALA A 107 -3.85 -5.04 10.48
CA ALA A 107 -5.30 -5.12 10.50
C ALA A 107 -5.88 -4.62 11.84
N GLU A 108 -5.31 -5.04 12.96
CA GLU A 108 -5.67 -4.55 14.28
C GLU A 108 -5.47 -3.04 14.41
N TRP A 109 -4.33 -2.53 13.91
CA TRP A 109 -4.07 -1.10 13.92
C TRP A 109 -5.07 -0.32 13.07
N ILE A 110 -5.43 -0.83 11.88
CA ILE A 110 -6.47 -0.23 11.02
C ILE A 110 -7.81 -0.18 11.78
N GLU A 111 -8.20 -1.27 12.44
CA GLU A 111 -9.43 -1.32 13.23
C GLU A 111 -9.45 -0.29 14.36
N LEU A 112 -8.31 0.03 14.94
CA LEU A 112 -8.20 1.00 16.04
C LEU A 112 -8.16 2.45 15.53
N ASN A 113 -7.51 2.72 14.41
CA ASN A 113 -7.17 4.07 13.96
C ASN A 113 -8.01 4.58 12.79
N ALA A 114 -8.63 3.69 11.99
CA ALA A 114 -9.53 4.12 10.94
C ALA A 114 -10.81 4.75 11.50
N LYS A 115 -11.40 5.64 10.71
CA LYS A 115 -12.71 6.19 11.00
C LYS A 115 -13.72 5.07 11.23
N LYS A 116 -14.38 5.07 12.37
CA LYS A 116 -15.40 4.08 12.70
C LYS A 116 -16.60 4.22 11.75
N ARG A 117 -16.90 3.13 11.05
CA ARG A 117 -18.01 3.02 10.10
C ARG A 117 -18.79 1.73 10.32
N PRO A 118 -20.12 1.72 10.12
CA PRO A 118 -20.87 0.47 10.06
C PRO A 118 -20.28 -0.48 9.01
N ARG A 119 -20.28 -1.78 9.28
CA ARG A 119 -19.78 -2.78 8.33
C ARG A 119 -20.44 -2.69 6.96
N ALA A 120 -21.74 -2.40 6.91
CA ALA A 120 -22.49 -2.22 5.66
C ALA A 120 -21.92 -1.07 4.80
N GLU A 121 -21.47 0.04 5.42
CA GLU A 121 -20.86 1.16 4.70
C GLU A 121 -19.52 0.77 4.07
N ILE A 122 -18.70 0.01 4.81
CA ILE A 122 -17.42 -0.50 4.30
C ILE A 122 -17.67 -1.45 3.11
N VAL A 123 -18.64 -2.34 3.23
CA VAL A 123 -19.01 -3.27 2.15
C VAL A 123 -19.52 -2.52 0.92
N ALA A 124 -20.37 -1.51 1.10
CA ALA A 124 -20.88 -0.68 0.01
C ALA A 124 -19.74 0.08 -0.69
N TRP A 125 -18.81 0.65 0.07
CA TRP A 125 -17.63 1.30 -0.49
C TRP A 125 -16.74 0.31 -1.25
N ASN A 126 -16.46 -0.86 -0.69
CA ASN A 126 -15.68 -1.90 -1.36
C ASN A 126 -16.28 -2.29 -2.72
N ASN A 127 -17.62 -2.44 -2.78
CA ASN A 127 -18.31 -2.79 -4.03
C ASN A 127 -18.22 -1.63 -5.04
N LYS A 128 -18.41 -0.38 -4.58
CA LYS A 128 -18.22 0.79 -5.43
C LYS A 128 -16.81 0.85 -6.03
N GLU A 129 -15.77 0.54 -5.25
CA GLU A 129 -14.39 0.54 -5.75
C GLU A 129 -14.14 -0.62 -6.74
N ARG A 130 -14.72 -1.81 -6.50
CA ARG A 130 -14.61 -2.95 -7.41
C ARG A 130 -15.30 -2.69 -8.76
N ASP A 131 -16.40 -1.96 -8.73
CA ASP A 131 -17.24 -1.67 -9.91
C ASP A 131 -16.86 -0.33 -10.58
N LEU A 132 -15.84 0.39 -10.06
CA LEU A 132 -15.44 1.69 -10.60
C LEU A 132 -14.89 1.54 -12.01
N ARG A 133 -15.62 2.15 -12.96
CA ARG A 133 -15.24 2.11 -14.38
C ARG A 133 -14.18 3.15 -14.68
N LEU A 134 -13.40 2.89 -15.71
CA LEU A 134 -12.41 3.86 -16.23
C LEU A 134 -13.10 5.17 -16.68
N SER A 135 -14.31 5.07 -17.25
CA SER A 135 -15.12 6.24 -17.64
C SER A 135 -15.61 7.12 -16.48
N ASP A 136 -15.59 6.60 -15.25
CA ASP A 136 -16.04 7.33 -14.05
C ASP A 136 -14.88 8.03 -13.32
N LEU A 137 -13.65 7.86 -13.82
CA LEU A 137 -12.46 8.54 -13.29
C LEU A 137 -12.44 10.01 -13.71
N PRO A 138 -11.73 10.91 -12.97
CA PRO A 138 -11.44 12.26 -13.44
C PRO A 138 -10.76 12.25 -14.81
N HIS A 139 -11.04 13.23 -15.67
CA HIS A 139 -10.57 13.27 -17.05
C HIS A 139 -9.05 13.10 -17.19
N GLU A 140 -8.26 13.77 -16.35
CA GLU A 140 -6.80 13.66 -16.33
C GLU A 140 -6.32 12.23 -16.04
N LEU A 141 -7.06 11.53 -15.17
CA LEU A 141 -6.74 10.14 -14.84
C LEU A 141 -7.23 9.18 -15.94
N GLN A 142 -8.33 9.50 -16.65
CA GLN A 142 -8.74 8.74 -17.83
C GLN A 142 -7.68 8.80 -18.91
N GLU A 143 -7.17 10.00 -19.24
CA GLU A 143 -6.10 10.21 -20.22
C GLU A 143 -4.82 9.45 -19.83
N TYR A 144 -4.43 9.52 -18.57
CA TYR A 144 -3.31 8.73 -18.06
C TYR A 144 -3.54 7.23 -18.22
N MET A 145 -4.73 6.73 -17.89
CA MET A 145 -5.04 5.31 -17.97
C MET A 145 -5.13 4.79 -19.41
N GLU A 146 -5.56 5.59 -20.38
CA GLU A 146 -5.51 5.20 -21.81
C GLU A 146 -4.07 4.88 -22.25
N ASN A 147 -3.12 5.75 -21.90
CA ASN A 147 -1.71 5.54 -22.19
C ASN A 147 -1.14 4.32 -21.43
N TYR A 148 -1.51 4.19 -20.15
CA TYR A 148 -1.08 3.09 -19.30
C TYR A 148 -1.57 1.73 -19.83
N ILE A 149 -2.85 1.62 -20.16
CA ILE A 149 -3.47 0.40 -20.71
C ILE A 149 -2.77 -0.01 -22.01
N HIS A 150 -2.52 0.96 -22.90
CA HIS A 150 -1.84 0.69 -24.16
C HIS A 150 -0.43 0.09 -23.96
N GLN A 151 0.25 0.48 -22.89
CA GLN A 151 1.62 0.06 -22.59
C GLN A 151 1.69 -1.28 -21.84
N TYR A 152 0.78 -1.52 -20.88
CA TYR A 152 0.92 -2.61 -19.90
C TYR A 152 -0.13 -3.71 -20.00
N VAL A 153 -1.28 -3.44 -20.59
CA VAL A 153 -2.34 -4.46 -20.75
C VAL A 153 -2.18 -5.19 -22.08
N PRO A 154 -2.34 -6.53 -22.12
CA PRO A 154 -2.30 -7.28 -23.37
C PRO A 154 -3.29 -6.75 -24.41
N ARG A 155 -2.85 -6.56 -25.66
CA ARG A 155 -3.64 -5.92 -26.72
C ARG A 155 -4.94 -6.65 -27.10
N ASN A 156 -5.06 -7.92 -26.79
CA ASN A 156 -6.25 -8.74 -27.01
C ASN A 156 -7.26 -8.68 -25.85
N ARG A 157 -7.05 -7.82 -24.87
CA ARG A 157 -7.92 -7.66 -23.71
C ARG A 157 -8.56 -6.28 -23.75
N VAL A 158 -9.87 -6.26 -23.44
CA VAL A 158 -10.64 -5.01 -23.29
C VAL A 158 -10.87 -4.78 -21.81
N VAL A 159 -10.66 -3.55 -21.35
CA VAL A 159 -10.74 -3.18 -19.94
C VAL A 159 -11.80 -2.10 -19.74
N TYR A 160 -12.67 -2.30 -18.78
CA TYR A 160 -13.72 -1.36 -18.40
C TYR A 160 -13.59 -0.86 -16.95
N HIS A 161 -13.06 -1.70 -16.05
CA HIS A 161 -12.95 -1.37 -14.63
C HIS A 161 -11.50 -1.09 -14.25
N TRP A 162 -11.32 -0.14 -13.36
CA TRP A 162 -9.98 0.29 -12.97
C TRP A 162 -9.15 -0.84 -12.34
N PHE A 163 -9.77 -1.69 -11.50
CA PHE A 163 -9.04 -2.79 -10.88
C PHE A 163 -8.60 -3.88 -11.87
N ASP A 164 -9.36 -4.07 -12.96
CA ASP A 164 -9.00 -5.06 -13.99
C ASP A 164 -7.69 -4.68 -14.69
N VAL A 165 -7.39 -3.39 -14.82
CA VAL A 165 -6.12 -2.94 -15.43
C VAL A 165 -4.93 -3.56 -14.71
N TYR A 166 -4.91 -3.47 -13.37
CA TYR A 166 -3.81 -4.01 -12.57
C TYR A 166 -3.83 -5.54 -12.51
N ASP A 167 -5.01 -6.16 -12.45
CA ASP A 167 -5.10 -7.62 -12.42
C ASP A 167 -4.70 -8.25 -13.76
N LEU A 168 -4.93 -7.55 -14.90
CA LEU A 168 -4.45 -7.97 -16.23
C LEU A 168 -2.94 -7.75 -16.41
N GLU A 169 -2.43 -6.56 -16.05
CA GLU A 169 -0.99 -6.26 -16.08
C GLU A 169 -0.19 -7.28 -15.27
N GLU A 170 -0.71 -7.62 -14.10
CA GLU A 170 -0.08 -8.52 -13.12
C GLU A 170 -0.50 -10.00 -13.32
N GLN A 171 -1.08 -10.33 -14.47
CA GLN A 171 -1.36 -11.69 -14.95
C GLN A 171 -2.26 -12.53 -14.02
N ARG A 172 -3.27 -11.89 -13.38
CA ARG A 172 -4.22 -12.56 -12.49
C ARG A 172 -5.51 -12.99 -13.18
N ILE A 173 -5.89 -12.31 -14.25
CA ILE A 173 -7.08 -12.57 -15.06
C ILE A 173 -6.80 -12.48 -16.55
#